data_74319ddf0403c0abe7610bc5ea62f689
#
_entry.id   74319ddf0403c0abe7610bc5ea62f689
#
_cell.length_a   1.000
_cell.length_b   1.000
_cell.length_c   1.000
_cell.angle_alpha   90.00
_cell.angle_beta   90.00
_cell.angle_gamma   90.00
#
_symmetry.space_group_name_H-M   'P 1'
#
loop_
_entity.id
_entity.type
_entity.pdbx_description
1 polymer ?
#
loop_
_entity_poly.entity_id
_entity_poly.type
_entity_poly.pdbx_seq_one_letter_code
_entity_poly.pdbx_strand_id
1 'polypeptide(L)'
;LSFDRLQDVSIFERQSATKVANPVWCSSMENHVFVAVLVAALLHASWNSVVKLGLDRVSTVLLLALVQALIAAPILPFVAQPASEAWPWIIASAALHVGYKVFLVRAYAHADLSQAYPLARGTAPLIITLVSIVFLGVSLDAIALLAIFCISAGILIMAAHGSSAGRMRGKALFFAIGTAGFTASYTVVDGIGARLAGTASGFILWMVIGDAIGMVGYALWTRGTAAFPAMLPAWKTGIAAGAMSLGSYWIAVWAFTQAPIALVAALRESSILFAVLIAAFVLRERVSGWRWLSACAIVVGIALMKVQTGSRHSPGEHHLAGIVWETTPAGAALFSHRQ
;
A
#
# COMPACT_ATOMS: atom_id res chain seq x y z
N LEU A 1 30.91 -37.15 14.70
CA LEU A 1 29.80 -36.22 14.44
C LEU A 1 29.26 -35.79 15.78
N SER A 2 29.61 -34.58 16.21
CA SER A 2 29.47 -34.10 17.56
C SER A 2 28.04 -33.62 17.84
N PHE A 3 27.57 -33.94 19.04
CA PHE A 3 26.22 -33.61 19.58
C PHE A 3 25.91 -32.09 19.61
N ASP A 4 26.95 -31.25 19.48
CA ASP A 4 26.79 -29.76 19.47
C ASP A 4 26.08 -29.23 18.23
N ARG A 5 26.17 -29.87 17.06
CA ARG A 5 25.46 -29.41 15.87
C ARG A 5 23.96 -29.63 15.90
N LEU A 6 23.47 -30.57 16.70
CA LEU A 6 22.02 -30.80 16.86
C LEU A 6 21.36 -29.79 17.79
N GLN A 7 22.13 -29.20 18.71
CA GLN A 7 21.64 -28.11 19.55
C GLN A 7 21.55 -26.78 18.78
N ASP A 8 22.51 -26.48 17.92
CA ASP A 8 22.48 -25.27 17.08
C ASP A 8 21.29 -25.26 16.10
N VAL A 9 20.95 -26.40 15.51
CA VAL A 9 19.77 -26.53 14.64
C VAL A 9 18.48 -26.32 15.45
N SER A 10 18.40 -26.87 16.66
CA SER A 10 17.21 -26.72 17.51
C SER A 10 17.02 -25.28 18.04
N ILE A 11 18.12 -24.56 18.26
CA ILE A 11 18.10 -23.12 18.66
C ILE A 11 17.70 -22.26 17.47
N PHE A 12 18.19 -22.57 16.26
CA PHE A 12 17.81 -21.86 15.02
C PHE A 12 16.36 -22.12 14.65
N GLU A 13 15.87 -23.36 14.78
CA GLU A 13 14.44 -23.68 14.59
C GLU A 13 13.54 -23.03 15.65
N ARG A 14 13.97 -22.98 16.92
CA ARG A 14 13.21 -22.25 17.95
C ARG A 14 13.24 -20.75 17.75
N GLN A 15 14.33 -20.17 17.29
CA GLN A 15 14.40 -18.74 16.95
C GLN A 15 13.60 -18.42 15.68
N SER A 16 13.56 -19.33 14.71
CA SER A 16 12.67 -19.20 13.53
C SER A 16 11.22 -19.39 13.90
N ALA A 17 10.88 -20.36 14.73
CA ALA A 17 9.52 -20.61 15.22
C ALA A 17 9.02 -19.48 16.14
N THR A 18 9.88 -18.88 17.00
CA THR A 18 9.51 -17.70 17.80
C THR A 18 9.39 -16.43 16.96
N LYS A 19 10.14 -16.28 15.88
CA LYS A 19 9.92 -15.18 14.91
C LYS A 19 8.64 -15.36 14.10
N VAL A 20 8.22 -16.60 13.85
CA VAL A 20 6.94 -16.92 13.19
C VAL A 20 5.76 -16.89 14.19
N ALA A 21 6.02 -17.19 15.48
CA ALA A 21 4.99 -17.24 16.52
C ALA A 21 4.67 -15.91 17.21
N ASN A 22 5.41 -14.83 16.93
CA ASN A 22 4.98 -13.48 17.23
C ASN A 22 4.42 -12.89 15.93
N PRO A 23 3.09 -12.94 15.70
CA PRO A 23 2.52 -12.20 14.60
C PRO A 23 2.74 -10.72 14.94
N VAL A 24 3.68 -10.07 14.23
CA VAL A 24 3.84 -8.61 14.21
C VAL A 24 2.64 -8.01 13.46
N TRP A 25 1.47 -8.45 13.82
CA TRP A 25 0.20 -7.82 13.52
C TRP A 25 -0.07 -6.81 14.64
N CYS A 26 0.90 -5.88 14.82
CA CYS A 26 0.70 -4.76 15.71
C CYS A 26 -0.62 -4.10 15.32
N SER A 27 -1.58 -4.10 16.20
CA SER A 27 -2.92 -3.55 15.95
C SER A 27 -2.93 -2.02 15.83
N SER A 28 -1.76 -1.38 15.91
CA SER A 28 -1.59 0.08 15.83
C SER A 28 -0.42 0.46 14.92
N MET A 29 -0.48 1.67 14.39
CA MET A 29 0.55 2.27 13.54
C MET A 29 1.36 3.28 14.36
N GLU A 30 2.68 3.18 14.38
CA GLU A 30 3.53 4.16 15.06
C GLU A 30 3.49 5.54 14.41
N ASN A 31 3.79 6.59 15.19
CA ASN A 31 3.69 7.98 14.72
C ASN A 31 4.56 8.28 13.51
N HIS A 32 5.77 7.76 13.44
CA HIS A 32 6.66 7.98 12.31
C HIS A 32 6.15 7.30 11.03
N VAL A 33 5.54 6.10 11.14
CA VAL A 33 4.90 5.40 10.01
C VAL A 33 3.68 6.17 9.54
N PHE A 34 2.85 6.67 10.48
CA PHE A 34 1.68 7.49 10.16
C PHE A 34 2.06 8.73 9.35
N VAL A 35 3.08 9.48 9.82
CA VAL A 35 3.56 10.67 9.10
C VAL A 35 4.14 10.30 7.73
N ALA A 36 4.94 9.24 7.65
CA ALA A 36 5.51 8.78 6.39
C ALA A 36 4.41 8.42 5.36
N VAL A 37 3.33 7.76 5.78
CA VAL A 37 2.21 7.43 4.90
C VAL A 37 1.46 8.68 4.43
N LEU A 38 1.32 9.71 5.28
CA LEU A 38 0.77 11.01 4.86
C LEU A 38 1.67 11.71 3.82
N VAL A 39 2.99 11.64 3.99
CA VAL A 39 3.93 12.14 2.98
C VAL A 39 3.79 11.35 1.67
N ALA A 40 3.69 10.03 1.74
CA ALA A 40 3.42 9.20 0.57
C ALA A 40 2.10 9.59 -0.13
N ALA A 41 1.05 9.87 0.64
CA ALA A 41 -0.23 10.31 0.11
C ALA A 41 -0.15 11.70 -0.56
N LEU A 42 0.62 12.62 0.01
CA LEU A 42 0.88 13.94 -0.60
C LEU A 42 1.66 13.80 -1.91
N LEU A 43 2.74 13.00 -1.93
CA LEU A 43 3.48 12.70 -3.17
C LEU A 43 2.56 12.07 -4.22
N HIS A 44 1.66 11.16 -3.78
CA HIS A 44 0.68 10.54 -4.67
C HIS A 44 -0.29 11.55 -5.27
N ALA A 45 -0.81 12.50 -4.49
CA ALA A 45 -1.67 13.57 -4.98
C ALA A 45 -0.92 14.51 -5.93
N SER A 46 0.34 14.83 -5.61
CA SER A 46 1.17 15.73 -6.38
C SER A 46 1.46 15.20 -7.78
N TRP A 47 1.94 13.95 -7.92
CA TRP A 47 2.22 13.40 -9.24
C TRP A 47 0.95 13.23 -10.09
N ASN A 48 -0.18 12.86 -9.46
CA ASN A 48 -1.45 12.79 -10.16
C ASN A 48 -1.90 14.16 -10.71
N SER A 49 -1.60 15.25 -9.98
CA SER A 49 -1.90 16.61 -10.42
C SER A 49 -1.02 17.04 -11.60
N VAL A 50 0.26 16.64 -11.58
CA VAL A 50 1.22 16.91 -12.68
C VAL A 50 0.85 16.17 -13.96
N VAL A 51 0.38 14.93 -13.85
CA VAL A 51 0.04 14.06 -14.99
C VAL A 51 -1.24 14.51 -15.74
N LYS A 52 -2.06 15.37 -15.15
CA LYS A 52 -3.26 15.91 -15.85
C LYS A 52 -2.93 16.64 -17.17
N LEU A 53 -1.68 16.89 -17.48
CA LEU A 53 -1.20 17.75 -18.55
C LEU A 53 -0.80 16.98 -19.83
N GLY A 54 -1.77 16.48 -20.59
CA GLY A 54 -1.61 16.49 -22.04
C GLY A 54 -1.24 15.19 -22.76
N LEU A 55 -1.00 14.03 -22.11
CA LEU A 55 -0.82 12.75 -22.80
C LEU A 55 -2.08 11.89 -22.80
N ASP A 56 -2.19 11.01 -23.81
CA ASP A 56 -3.15 9.93 -23.72
C ASP A 56 -2.81 8.97 -22.55
N ARG A 57 -3.80 8.24 -22.07
CA ARG A 57 -3.71 7.47 -20.84
C ARG A 57 -2.71 6.31 -20.90
N VAL A 58 -2.57 5.65 -22.06
CA VAL A 58 -1.61 4.54 -22.24
C VAL A 58 -0.18 5.08 -22.22
N SER A 59 0.08 6.16 -22.97
CA SER A 59 1.39 6.83 -22.98
C SER A 59 1.77 7.34 -21.59
N THR A 60 0.80 7.84 -20.81
CA THR A 60 1.03 8.30 -19.44
C THR A 60 1.50 7.16 -18.53
N VAL A 61 0.77 6.03 -18.48
CA VAL A 61 1.14 4.91 -17.60
C VAL A 61 2.41 4.21 -18.05
N LEU A 62 2.69 4.17 -19.36
CA LEU A 62 3.95 3.66 -19.91
C LEU A 62 5.14 4.54 -19.50
N LEU A 63 5.02 5.86 -19.65
CA LEU A 63 6.06 6.81 -19.29
C LEU A 63 6.39 6.71 -17.78
N LEU A 64 5.37 6.66 -16.92
CA LEU A 64 5.55 6.47 -15.48
C LEU A 64 6.31 5.18 -15.16
N ALA A 65 5.91 4.05 -15.76
CA ALA A 65 6.55 2.76 -15.53
C ALA A 65 8.02 2.76 -15.98
N LEU A 66 8.33 3.34 -17.15
CA LEU A 66 9.70 3.44 -17.65
C LEU A 66 10.56 4.34 -16.79
N VAL A 67 10.06 5.50 -16.34
CA VAL A 67 10.81 6.39 -15.45
C VAL A 67 11.08 5.73 -14.11
N GLN A 68 10.11 5.03 -13.52
CA GLN A 68 10.30 4.28 -12.29
C GLN A 68 11.40 3.22 -12.45
N ALA A 69 11.39 2.45 -13.53
CA ALA A 69 12.41 1.44 -13.80
C ALA A 69 13.79 2.07 -14.07
N LEU A 70 13.86 3.19 -14.79
CA LEU A 70 15.11 3.92 -15.02
C LEU A 70 15.73 4.48 -13.75
N ILE A 71 14.92 4.87 -12.77
CA ILE A 71 15.39 5.30 -11.44
C ILE A 71 15.78 4.06 -10.61
N ALA A 72 15.00 2.99 -10.67
CA ALA A 72 15.23 1.79 -9.89
C ALA A 72 16.49 1.02 -10.28
N ALA A 73 16.74 0.87 -11.58
CA ALA A 73 17.84 0.07 -12.11
C ALA A 73 19.24 0.45 -11.55
N PRO A 74 19.66 1.73 -11.53
CA PRO A 74 20.94 2.12 -10.97
C PRO A 74 21.01 2.01 -9.44
N ILE A 75 19.88 1.97 -8.74
CA ILE A 75 19.84 1.85 -7.27
C ILE A 75 19.95 0.38 -6.83
N LEU A 76 19.49 -0.57 -7.65
CA LEU A 76 19.45 -2.00 -7.32
C LEU A 76 20.79 -2.58 -6.80
N PRO A 77 21.96 -2.24 -7.36
CA PRO A 77 23.23 -2.78 -6.85
C PRO A 77 23.59 -2.32 -5.42
N PHE A 78 22.97 -1.23 -4.95
CA PHE A 78 23.28 -0.61 -3.65
C PHE A 78 22.28 -0.99 -2.55
N VAL A 79 21.26 -1.82 -2.85
CA VAL A 79 20.28 -2.28 -1.87
C VAL A 79 20.40 -3.79 -1.65
N ALA A 80 19.98 -4.22 -0.46
CA ALA A 80 19.92 -5.65 -0.17
C ALA A 80 18.97 -6.35 -1.16
N GLN A 81 19.40 -7.50 -1.68
CA GLN A 81 18.56 -8.29 -2.59
C GLN A 81 17.44 -9.00 -1.82
N PRO A 82 16.25 -9.16 -2.43
CA PRO A 82 15.16 -9.90 -1.82
C PRO A 82 15.53 -11.35 -1.56
N ALA A 83 15.02 -11.93 -0.47
CA ALA A 83 15.13 -13.36 -0.22
C ALA A 83 14.45 -14.15 -1.37
N SER A 84 14.94 -15.39 -1.60
CA SER A 84 14.46 -16.26 -2.69
C SER A 84 12.94 -16.48 -2.66
N GLU A 85 12.38 -16.59 -1.48
CA GLU A 85 10.95 -16.82 -1.22
C GLU A 85 10.06 -15.67 -1.65
N ALA A 86 10.62 -14.46 -1.82
CA ALA A 86 9.88 -13.27 -2.23
C ALA A 86 9.72 -13.14 -3.75
N TRP A 87 10.50 -13.85 -4.57
CA TRP A 87 10.44 -13.71 -6.03
C TRP A 87 9.09 -14.01 -6.65
N PRO A 88 8.36 -15.08 -6.25
CA PRO A 88 6.99 -15.31 -6.75
C PRO A 88 6.05 -14.13 -6.45
N TRP A 89 6.22 -13.47 -5.29
CA TRP A 89 5.43 -12.31 -4.88
C TRP A 89 5.80 -11.06 -5.70
N ILE A 90 7.09 -10.86 -6.01
CA ILE A 90 7.55 -9.77 -6.88
C ILE A 90 6.95 -9.91 -8.28
N ILE A 91 6.99 -11.11 -8.85
CA ILE A 91 6.43 -11.39 -10.18
C ILE A 91 4.91 -11.22 -10.18
N ALA A 92 4.22 -11.77 -9.18
CA ALA A 92 2.77 -11.62 -9.03
C ALA A 92 2.38 -10.14 -8.86
N SER A 93 3.11 -9.39 -8.03
CA SER A 93 2.91 -7.96 -7.83
C SER A 93 3.07 -7.19 -9.15
N ALA A 94 4.16 -7.39 -9.88
CA ALA A 94 4.39 -6.74 -11.18
C ALA A 94 3.24 -7.01 -12.16
N ALA A 95 2.79 -8.27 -12.26
CA ALA A 95 1.67 -8.64 -13.13
C ALA A 95 0.34 -7.97 -12.70
N LEU A 96 0.08 -7.90 -11.38
CA LEU A 96 -1.11 -7.24 -10.84
C LEU A 96 -1.07 -5.72 -11.06
N HIS A 97 0.10 -5.08 -11.00
CA HIS A 97 0.27 -3.67 -11.31
C HIS A 97 0.01 -3.36 -12.78
N VAL A 98 0.46 -4.22 -13.69
CA VAL A 98 0.13 -4.13 -15.14
C VAL A 98 -1.39 -4.28 -15.31
N GLY A 99 -2.01 -5.29 -14.71
CA GLY A 99 -3.46 -5.50 -14.74
C GLY A 99 -4.23 -4.29 -14.23
N TYR A 100 -3.83 -3.74 -13.08
CA TYR A 100 -4.36 -2.50 -12.53
C TYR A 100 -4.33 -1.35 -13.55
N LYS A 101 -3.17 -1.08 -14.18
CA LYS A 101 -3.01 0.00 -15.15
C LYS A 101 -3.88 -0.20 -16.39
N VAL A 102 -3.96 -1.43 -16.88
CA VAL A 102 -4.82 -1.79 -18.03
C VAL A 102 -6.30 -1.57 -17.72
N PHE A 103 -6.76 -2.05 -16.56
CA PHE A 103 -8.15 -1.85 -16.12
C PHE A 103 -8.47 -0.38 -15.86
N LEU A 104 -7.56 0.36 -15.27
CA LEU A 104 -7.69 1.80 -15.03
C LEU A 104 -7.83 2.57 -16.34
N VAL A 105 -6.96 2.31 -17.31
CA VAL A 105 -7.04 2.93 -18.65
C VAL A 105 -8.38 2.62 -19.33
N ARG A 106 -8.85 1.37 -19.22
CA ARG A 106 -10.15 0.94 -19.75
C ARG A 106 -11.33 1.57 -19.01
N ALA A 107 -11.27 1.69 -17.68
CA ALA A 107 -12.29 2.39 -16.89
C ALA A 107 -12.45 3.83 -17.39
N TYR A 108 -11.34 4.52 -17.59
CA TYR A 108 -11.34 5.90 -18.10
C TYR A 108 -11.77 6.04 -19.56
N ALA A 109 -11.72 5.00 -20.34
CA ALA A 109 -12.26 5.02 -21.69
C ALA A 109 -13.80 4.94 -21.73
N HIS A 110 -14.44 4.50 -20.66
CA HIS A 110 -15.88 4.24 -20.60
C HIS A 110 -16.63 5.10 -19.58
N ALA A 111 -15.93 5.87 -18.73
CA ALA A 111 -16.54 6.75 -17.73
C ALA A 111 -15.70 7.99 -17.47
N ASP A 112 -16.34 9.01 -16.87
CA ASP A 112 -15.64 10.19 -16.37
C ASP A 112 -14.66 9.82 -15.26
N LEU A 113 -13.49 10.46 -15.30
CA LEU A 113 -12.45 10.31 -14.28
C LEU A 113 -12.99 10.60 -12.86
N SER A 114 -13.91 11.58 -12.76
CA SER A 114 -14.52 12.02 -11.51
C SER A 114 -15.43 10.98 -10.85
N GLN A 115 -15.83 9.91 -11.56
CA GLN A 115 -16.59 8.78 -11.02
C GLN A 115 -15.74 7.51 -10.91
N ALA A 116 -15.07 7.11 -12.01
CA ALA A 116 -14.34 5.84 -12.06
C ALA A 116 -13.19 5.80 -11.06
N TYR A 117 -12.42 6.89 -10.92
CA TYR A 117 -11.29 6.95 -10.02
C TYR A 117 -11.68 6.90 -8.54
N PRO A 118 -12.62 7.73 -8.03
CA PRO A 118 -13.04 7.63 -6.64
C PRO A 118 -13.75 6.29 -6.32
N LEU A 119 -14.51 5.72 -7.26
CA LEU A 119 -15.12 4.41 -7.03
C LEU A 119 -14.05 3.33 -6.82
N ALA A 120 -13.06 3.25 -7.69
CA ALA A 120 -11.97 2.29 -7.57
C ALA A 120 -11.18 2.50 -6.24
N ARG A 121 -10.88 3.74 -5.90
CA ARG A 121 -10.09 4.09 -4.73
C ARG A 121 -10.84 3.91 -3.41
N GLY A 122 -12.13 4.26 -3.34
CA GLY A 122 -12.94 4.10 -2.12
C GLY A 122 -13.30 2.65 -1.82
N THR A 123 -13.39 1.80 -2.85
CA THR A 123 -13.72 0.37 -2.69
C THR A 123 -12.50 -0.46 -2.28
N ALA A 124 -11.30 -0.11 -2.75
CA ALA A 124 -10.08 -0.90 -2.50
C ALA A 124 -9.77 -1.10 -0.99
N PRO A 125 -9.79 -0.08 -0.11
CA PRO A 125 -9.50 -0.29 1.31
C PRO A 125 -10.49 -1.21 2.01
N LEU A 126 -11.77 -1.21 1.58
CA LEU A 126 -12.78 -2.12 2.14
C LEU A 126 -12.47 -3.57 1.77
N ILE A 127 -12.07 -3.83 0.51
CA ILE A 127 -11.66 -5.17 0.06
C ILE A 127 -10.40 -5.60 0.82
N ILE A 128 -9.39 -4.73 0.95
CA ILE A 128 -8.14 -5.01 1.68
C ILE A 128 -8.45 -5.34 3.14
N THR A 129 -9.34 -4.58 3.78
CA THR A 129 -9.74 -4.82 5.17
C THR A 129 -10.41 -6.18 5.32
N LEU A 130 -11.35 -6.50 4.44
CA LEU A 130 -12.02 -7.80 4.44
C LEU A 130 -11.02 -8.94 4.26
N VAL A 131 -10.13 -8.84 3.28
CA VAL A 131 -9.07 -9.84 3.03
C VAL A 131 -8.13 -9.96 4.24
N SER A 132 -7.75 -8.84 4.86
CA SER A 132 -6.86 -8.82 6.02
C SER A 132 -7.49 -9.54 7.22
N ILE A 133 -8.77 -9.34 7.47
CA ILE A 133 -9.49 -9.99 8.59
C ILE A 133 -9.70 -11.48 8.30
N VAL A 134 -10.25 -11.80 7.11
CA VAL A 134 -10.71 -13.17 6.80
C VAL A 134 -9.56 -14.12 6.48
N PHE A 135 -8.57 -13.67 5.70
CA PHE A 135 -7.50 -14.52 5.20
C PHE A 135 -6.15 -14.33 5.91
N LEU A 136 -5.88 -13.13 6.45
CA LEU A 136 -4.63 -12.87 7.15
C LEU A 136 -4.79 -12.91 8.68
N GLY A 137 -6.01 -13.09 9.19
CA GLY A 137 -6.28 -13.17 10.63
C GLY A 137 -5.96 -11.89 11.42
N VAL A 138 -5.93 -10.73 10.73
CA VAL A 138 -5.63 -9.45 11.38
C VAL A 138 -6.82 -9.02 12.23
N SER A 139 -6.61 -8.78 13.52
CA SER A 139 -7.60 -8.18 14.40
C SER A 139 -7.49 -6.66 14.34
N LEU A 140 -8.55 -5.99 13.91
CA LEU A 140 -8.68 -4.55 13.93
C LEU A 140 -9.74 -4.17 14.97
N ASP A 141 -9.44 -3.16 15.79
CA ASP A 141 -10.43 -2.65 16.74
C ASP A 141 -11.54 -1.83 16.05
N ALA A 142 -12.61 -1.53 16.80
CA ALA A 142 -13.76 -0.82 16.26
C ALA A 142 -13.41 0.59 15.75
N ILE A 143 -12.44 1.27 16.39
CA ILE A 143 -12.02 2.62 15.97
C ILE A 143 -11.28 2.54 14.64
N ALA A 144 -10.41 1.54 14.45
CA ALA A 144 -9.73 1.30 13.17
C ALA A 144 -10.72 1.01 12.04
N LEU A 145 -11.70 0.14 12.29
CA LEU A 145 -12.74 -0.17 11.31
C LEU A 145 -13.59 1.05 10.96
N LEU A 146 -13.98 1.84 11.96
CA LEU A 146 -14.72 3.08 11.76
C LEU A 146 -13.89 4.09 10.96
N ALA A 147 -12.61 4.22 11.25
CA ALA A 147 -11.70 5.11 10.51
C ALA A 147 -11.59 4.72 9.03
N ILE A 148 -11.39 3.44 8.75
CA ILE A 148 -11.35 2.90 7.37
C ILE A 148 -12.68 3.16 6.66
N PHE A 149 -13.80 2.91 7.35
CA PHE A 149 -15.13 3.15 6.81
C PHE A 149 -15.36 4.63 6.49
N CYS A 150 -15.01 5.56 7.40
CA CYS A 150 -15.14 6.99 7.16
C CYS A 150 -14.34 7.47 5.95
N ILE A 151 -13.11 7.01 5.81
CA ILE A 151 -12.26 7.34 4.65
C ILE A 151 -12.91 6.81 3.37
N SER A 152 -13.26 5.53 3.33
CA SER A 152 -13.85 4.89 2.15
C SER A 152 -15.20 5.51 1.77
N ALA A 153 -16.08 5.76 2.75
CA ALA A 153 -17.38 6.39 2.55
C ALA A 153 -17.22 7.81 1.99
N GLY A 154 -16.30 8.60 2.55
CA GLY A 154 -15.98 9.94 2.03
C GLY A 154 -15.60 9.91 0.55
N ILE A 155 -14.78 8.95 0.14
CA ILE A 155 -14.37 8.80 -1.26
C ILE A 155 -15.53 8.33 -2.15
N LEU A 156 -16.34 7.39 -1.66
CA LEU A 156 -17.50 6.87 -2.40
C LEU A 156 -18.60 7.94 -2.57
N ILE A 157 -18.78 8.85 -1.61
CA ILE A 157 -19.66 10.02 -1.75
C ILE A 157 -19.19 10.88 -2.93
N MET A 158 -17.88 11.08 -3.09
CA MET A 158 -17.34 11.82 -4.24
C MET A 158 -17.59 11.09 -5.56
N ALA A 159 -17.51 9.74 -5.58
CA ALA A 159 -17.86 8.94 -6.76
C ALA A 159 -19.33 9.08 -7.15
N ALA A 160 -20.22 9.09 -6.18
CA ALA A 160 -21.65 9.18 -6.39
C ALA A 160 -22.11 10.54 -6.96
N HIS A 161 -21.42 11.62 -6.61
CA HIS A 161 -21.79 13.00 -6.98
C HIS A 161 -20.81 13.65 -7.97
N GLY A 162 -19.81 12.90 -8.42
CA GLY A 162 -18.70 13.43 -9.23
C GLY A 162 -19.02 13.69 -10.71
N SER A 163 -20.17 13.25 -11.24
CA SER A 163 -20.50 13.42 -12.64
C SER A 163 -21.87 14.02 -12.86
N SER A 164 -21.92 14.95 -13.81
CA SER A 164 -23.16 15.47 -14.40
C SER A 164 -23.74 14.52 -15.48
N ALA A 165 -23.01 13.51 -15.92
CA ALA A 165 -23.38 12.61 -17.04
C ALA A 165 -24.30 11.44 -16.64
N GLY A 166 -24.78 11.37 -15.39
CA GLY A 166 -25.68 10.32 -14.93
C GLY A 166 -24.99 9.04 -14.42
N ARG A 167 -25.75 7.93 -14.33
CA ARG A 167 -25.25 6.65 -13.77
C ARG A 167 -24.21 6.02 -14.68
N MET A 168 -23.14 5.50 -14.07
CA MET A 168 -22.09 4.77 -14.77
C MET A 168 -22.65 3.54 -15.49
N ARG A 169 -22.26 3.32 -16.75
CA ARG A 169 -22.69 2.16 -17.54
C ARG A 169 -21.98 0.89 -17.06
N GLY A 170 -22.58 -0.28 -17.29
CA GLY A 170 -22.08 -1.56 -16.79
C GLY A 170 -20.61 -1.87 -17.12
N LYS A 171 -20.14 -1.55 -18.35
CA LYS A 171 -18.71 -1.72 -18.72
C LYS A 171 -17.78 -0.82 -17.88
N ALA A 172 -18.15 0.43 -17.65
CA ALA A 172 -17.38 1.35 -16.84
C ALA A 172 -17.30 0.87 -15.38
N LEU A 173 -18.43 0.41 -14.83
CA LEU A 173 -18.51 -0.16 -13.49
C LEU A 173 -17.65 -1.42 -13.36
N PHE A 174 -17.69 -2.33 -14.33
CA PHE A 174 -16.86 -3.52 -14.38
C PHE A 174 -15.36 -3.18 -14.31
N PHE A 175 -14.89 -2.23 -15.14
CA PHE A 175 -13.49 -1.83 -15.13
C PHE A 175 -13.10 -1.05 -13.86
N ALA A 176 -13.99 -0.22 -13.30
CA ALA A 176 -13.70 0.50 -12.06
C ALA A 176 -13.61 -0.46 -10.85
N ILE A 177 -14.55 -1.40 -10.71
CA ILE A 177 -14.50 -2.43 -9.65
C ILE A 177 -13.32 -3.38 -9.87
N GLY A 178 -13.05 -3.78 -11.11
CA GLY A 178 -11.86 -4.57 -11.43
C GLY A 178 -10.57 -3.85 -11.07
N THR A 179 -10.50 -2.53 -11.31
CA THR A 179 -9.38 -1.69 -10.85
C THR A 179 -9.24 -1.73 -9.32
N ALA A 180 -10.34 -1.65 -8.57
CA ALA A 180 -10.32 -1.80 -7.10
C ALA A 180 -9.84 -3.19 -6.67
N GLY A 181 -10.29 -4.24 -7.36
CA GLY A 181 -9.85 -5.61 -7.13
C GLY A 181 -8.35 -5.80 -7.35
N PHE A 182 -7.82 -5.29 -8.48
CA PHE A 182 -6.37 -5.30 -8.72
C PHE A 182 -5.61 -4.49 -7.69
N THR A 183 -6.14 -3.31 -7.29
CA THR A 183 -5.53 -2.48 -6.23
C THR A 183 -5.46 -3.24 -4.90
N ALA A 184 -6.54 -3.87 -4.50
CA ALA A 184 -6.56 -4.67 -3.28
C ALA A 184 -5.59 -5.87 -3.36
N SER A 185 -5.60 -6.58 -4.49
CA SER A 185 -4.75 -7.75 -4.71
C SER A 185 -3.27 -7.40 -4.66
N TYR A 186 -2.80 -6.38 -5.43
CA TYR A 186 -1.39 -6.02 -5.37
C TYR A 186 -1.00 -5.47 -3.99
N THR A 187 -1.87 -4.72 -3.33
CA THR A 187 -1.58 -4.17 -1.99
C THR A 187 -1.34 -5.28 -0.96
N VAL A 188 -2.14 -6.34 -0.99
CA VAL A 188 -1.96 -7.52 -0.11
C VAL A 188 -0.69 -8.28 -0.49
N VAL A 189 -0.49 -8.55 -1.79
CA VAL A 189 0.70 -9.24 -2.32
C VAL A 189 1.97 -8.48 -1.97
N ASP A 190 1.99 -7.16 -2.11
CA ASP A 190 3.13 -6.31 -1.78
C ASP A 190 3.40 -6.29 -0.27
N GLY A 191 2.35 -6.20 0.54
CA GLY A 191 2.48 -6.22 1.98
C GLY A 191 3.06 -7.54 2.51
N ILE A 192 2.67 -8.68 1.95
CA ILE A 192 3.20 -10.00 2.29
C ILE A 192 4.60 -10.17 1.70
N GLY A 193 4.75 -9.89 0.39
CA GLY A 193 5.99 -10.08 -0.33
C GLY A 193 7.14 -9.22 0.19
N ALA A 194 6.90 -7.97 0.55
CA ALA A 194 7.91 -7.08 1.13
C ALA A 194 8.41 -7.56 2.50
N ARG A 195 7.53 -8.17 3.31
CA ARG A 195 7.90 -8.78 4.59
C ARG A 195 8.75 -10.03 4.38
N LEU A 196 8.36 -10.90 3.45
CA LEU A 196 9.12 -12.11 3.09
C LEU A 196 10.47 -11.77 2.45
N ALA A 197 10.56 -10.66 1.72
CA ALA A 197 11.79 -10.22 1.08
C ALA A 197 12.89 -9.82 2.08
N GLY A 198 12.54 -9.51 3.34
CA GLY A 198 13.48 -8.95 4.31
C GLY A 198 13.99 -7.55 3.96
N THR A 199 13.61 -7.01 2.81
CA THR A 199 13.97 -5.68 2.32
C THR A 199 12.84 -5.09 1.49
N ALA A 200 12.21 -4.03 2.00
CA ALA A 200 11.19 -3.31 1.26
C ALA A 200 11.77 -2.65 0.00
N SER A 201 12.99 -2.14 0.08
CA SER A 201 13.69 -1.50 -1.04
C SER A 201 13.99 -2.48 -2.16
N GLY A 202 14.55 -3.65 -1.84
CA GLY A 202 14.80 -4.69 -2.84
C GLY A 202 13.51 -5.16 -3.51
N PHE A 203 12.44 -5.38 -2.72
CA PHE A 203 11.15 -5.79 -3.25
C PHE A 203 10.59 -4.79 -4.26
N ILE A 204 10.46 -3.50 -3.86
CA ILE A 204 9.83 -2.47 -4.70
C ILE A 204 10.62 -2.19 -5.98
N LEU A 205 11.96 -2.17 -5.91
CA LEU A 205 12.78 -1.87 -7.07
C LEU A 205 12.70 -2.97 -8.13
N TRP A 206 12.71 -4.24 -7.74
CA TRP A 206 12.49 -5.35 -8.66
C TRP A 206 11.07 -5.37 -9.22
N MET A 207 10.08 -5.09 -8.38
CA MET A 207 8.68 -5.04 -8.80
C MET A 207 8.44 -3.98 -9.88
N VAL A 208 8.96 -2.75 -9.71
CA VAL A 208 8.75 -1.69 -10.72
C VAL A 208 9.47 -1.96 -12.03
N ILE A 209 10.58 -2.70 -12.02
CA ILE A 209 11.23 -3.18 -13.25
C ILE A 209 10.33 -4.20 -13.96
N GLY A 210 9.80 -5.18 -13.22
CA GLY A 210 8.85 -6.15 -13.77
C GLY A 210 7.59 -5.50 -14.33
N ASP A 211 7.04 -4.51 -13.62
CA ASP A 211 5.90 -3.71 -14.07
C ASP A 211 6.22 -2.95 -15.37
N ALA A 212 7.40 -2.34 -15.48
CA ALA A 212 7.81 -1.66 -16.70
C ALA A 212 7.95 -2.62 -17.89
N ILE A 213 8.52 -3.80 -17.69
CA ILE A 213 8.61 -4.85 -18.72
C ILE A 213 7.20 -5.23 -19.19
N GLY A 214 6.28 -5.48 -18.28
CA GLY A 214 4.90 -5.81 -18.60
C GLY A 214 4.17 -4.67 -19.33
N MET A 215 4.37 -3.42 -18.91
CA MET A 215 3.78 -2.24 -19.57
C MET A 215 4.35 -1.99 -20.96
N VAL A 216 5.65 -2.22 -21.17
CA VAL A 216 6.27 -2.20 -22.52
C VAL A 216 5.65 -3.28 -23.39
N GLY A 217 5.51 -4.51 -22.89
CA GLY A 217 4.85 -5.60 -23.61
C GLY A 217 3.40 -5.24 -24.02
N TYR A 218 2.62 -4.68 -23.08
CA TYR A 218 1.25 -4.23 -23.36
C TYR A 218 1.21 -3.10 -24.40
N ALA A 219 2.11 -2.12 -24.32
CA ALA A 219 2.16 -1.01 -25.24
C ALA A 219 2.56 -1.47 -26.66
N LEU A 220 3.54 -2.35 -26.78
CA LEU A 220 3.94 -2.96 -28.05
C LEU A 220 2.82 -3.78 -28.68
N TRP A 221 2.09 -4.55 -27.88
CA TRP A 221 0.96 -5.34 -28.37
C TRP A 221 -0.20 -4.48 -28.86
N THR A 222 -0.49 -3.36 -28.20
CA THR A 222 -1.66 -2.53 -28.51
C THR A 222 -1.40 -1.40 -29.50
N ARG A 223 -0.18 -0.88 -29.57
CA ARG A 223 0.20 0.32 -30.33
C ARG A 223 1.48 0.15 -31.17
N GLY A 224 2.18 -0.96 -31.02
CA GLY A 224 3.47 -1.16 -31.65
C GLY A 224 4.52 -0.14 -31.15
N THR A 225 5.54 0.10 -31.95
CA THR A 225 6.65 1.01 -31.63
C THR A 225 6.23 2.49 -31.55
N ALA A 226 5.07 2.86 -32.12
CA ALA A 226 4.53 4.23 -32.07
C ALA A 226 4.20 4.69 -30.63
N ALA A 227 4.07 3.78 -29.67
CA ALA A 227 3.87 4.09 -28.27
C ALA A 227 5.01 4.93 -27.67
N PHE A 228 6.25 4.73 -28.12
CA PHE A 228 7.43 5.39 -27.54
C PHE A 228 7.56 6.87 -27.94
N PRO A 229 7.50 7.27 -29.21
CA PRO A 229 7.53 8.68 -29.56
C PRO A 229 6.31 9.45 -29.02
N ALA A 230 5.15 8.80 -28.84
CA ALA A 230 3.94 9.42 -28.32
C ALA A 230 4.10 9.98 -26.88
N MET A 231 5.02 9.45 -26.08
CA MET A 231 5.25 9.95 -24.70
C MET A 231 6.32 11.04 -24.61
N LEU A 232 7.16 11.23 -25.66
CA LEU A 232 8.27 12.18 -25.63
C LEU A 232 7.85 13.64 -25.35
N PRO A 233 6.71 14.18 -25.83
CA PRO A 233 6.33 15.55 -25.53
C PRO A 233 6.23 15.87 -24.01
N ALA A 234 5.93 14.88 -23.17
CA ALA A 234 5.77 15.05 -21.72
C ALA A 234 6.93 14.46 -20.89
N TRP A 235 8.10 14.24 -21.47
CA TRP A 235 9.20 13.57 -20.77
C TRP A 235 9.61 14.27 -19.45
N LYS A 236 9.64 15.63 -19.44
CA LYS A 236 10.03 16.42 -18.24
C LYS A 236 9.01 16.22 -17.09
N THR A 237 7.73 16.37 -17.39
CA THR A 237 6.66 16.15 -16.42
C THR A 237 6.57 14.67 -16.02
N GLY A 238 6.86 13.76 -16.95
CA GLY A 238 6.94 12.33 -16.72
C GLY A 238 8.05 11.93 -15.74
N ILE A 239 9.24 12.54 -15.84
CA ILE A 239 10.33 12.29 -14.87
C ILE A 239 9.91 12.74 -13.47
N ALA A 240 9.39 13.95 -13.33
CA ALA A 240 8.94 14.44 -12.03
C ALA A 240 7.81 13.58 -11.44
N ALA A 241 6.81 13.25 -12.25
CA ALA A 241 5.68 12.41 -11.83
C ALA A 241 6.13 10.99 -11.51
N GLY A 242 7.00 10.38 -12.31
CA GLY A 242 7.54 9.03 -12.09
C GLY A 242 8.37 8.94 -10.82
N ALA A 243 9.22 9.92 -10.55
CA ALA A 243 10.02 9.99 -9.32
C ALA A 243 9.13 10.14 -8.08
N MET A 244 8.14 11.05 -8.10
CA MET A 244 7.18 11.20 -7.00
C MET A 244 6.32 9.95 -6.82
N SER A 245 5.92 9.30 -7.90
CA SER A 245 5.13 8.07 -7.86
C SER A 245 5.93 6.91 -7.25
N LEU A 246 7.19 6.75 -7.67
CA LEU A 246 8.09 5.75 -7.08
C LEU A 246 8.32 6.02 -5.60
N GLY A 247 8.67 7.24 -5.22
CA GLY A 247 8.89 7.62 -3.82
C GLY A 247 7.66 7.40 -2.95
N SER A 248 6.47 7.82 -3.44
CA SER A 248 5.19 7.55 -2.77
C SER A 248 4.97 6.06 -2.52
N TYR A 249 5.23 5.23 -3.54
CA TYR A 249 4.97 3.80 -3.42
C TYR A 249 6.05 3.09 -2.60
N TRP A 250 7.30 3.53 -2.69
CA TRP A 250 8.40 3.02 -1.85
C TRP A 250 8.11 3.19 -0.37
N ILE A 251 7.69 4.41 0.03
CA ILE A 251 7.28 4.68 1.41
C ILE A 251 6.11 3.79 1.82
N ALA A 252 5.13 3.57 0.94
CA ALA A 252 3.98 2.73 1.22
C ALA A 252 4.35 1.26 1.42
N VAL A 253 5.19 0.69 0.55
CA VAL A 253 5.66 -0.70 0.68
C VAL A 253 6.50 -0.88 1.94
N TRP A 254 7.35 0.11 2.28
CA TRP A 254 8.03 0.13 3.56
C TRP A 254 7.04 0.16 4.73
N ALA A 255 6.03 1.01 4.69
CA ALA A 255 5.03 1.11 5.76
C ALA A 255 4.22 -0.19 5.93
N PHE A 256 3.98 -0.96 4.85
CA PHE A 256 3.37 -2.28 4.95
C PHE A 256 4.20 -3.26 5.78
N THR A 257 5.52 -3.09 5.87
CA THR A 257 6.38 -3.91 6.74
C THR A 257 6.31 -3.48 8.21
N GLN A 258 5.84 -2.26 8.51
CA GLN A 258 5.83 -1.66 9.86
C GLN A 258 4.46 -1.66 10.53
N ALA A 259 3.36 -1.77 9.76
CA ALA A 259 2.00 -1.62 10.26
C ALA A 259 1.00 -2.54 9.52
N PRO A 260 -0.23 -2.72 10.03
CA PRO A 260 -1.27 -3.46 9.34
C PRO A 260 -1.54 -2.91 7.94
N ILE A 261 -1.54 -3.81 6.93
CA ILE A 261 -1.71 -3.44 5.52
C ILE A 261 -2.99 -2.62 5.31
N ALA A 262 -4.09 -3.01 5.97
CA ALA A 262 -5.38 -2.34 5.86
C ALA A 262 -5.33 -0.87 6.34
N LEU A 263 -4.64 -0.60 7.47
CA LEU A 263 -4.51 0.76 8.00
C LEU A 263 -3.64 1.64 7.10
N VAL A 264 -2.50 1.12 6.64
CA VAL A 264 -1.61 1.83 5.71
C VAL A 264 -2.34 2.13 4.40
N ALA A 265 -3.06 1.14 3.84
CA ALA A 265 -3.82 1.30 2.61
C ALA A 265 -4.92 2.35 2.75
N ALA A 266 -5.69 2.32 3.83
CA ALA A 266 -6.74 3.32 4.07
C ALA A 266 -6.15 4.71 4.28
N LEU A 267 -5.06 4.85 5.06
CA LEU A 267 -4.42 6.15 5.28
C LEU A 267 -3.84 6.74 3.99
N ARG A 268 -3.34 5.90 3.06
CA ARG A 268 -2.89 6.35 1.73
C ARG A 268 -4.00 7.01 0.91
N GLU A 269 -5.26 6.67 1.16
CA GLU A 269 -6.38 7.30 0.48
C GLU A 269 -6.57 8.78 0.88
N SER A 270 -5.91 9.25 1.94
CA SER A 270 -5.79 10.69 2.23
C SER A 270 -5.18 11.49 1.06
N SER A 271 -4.56 10.82 0.08
CA SER A 271 -4.13 11.45 -1.18
C SER A 271 -5.28 12.16 -1.91
N ILE A 272 -6.51 11.70 -1.75
CA ILE A 272 -7.69 12.35 -2.33
C ILE A 272 -7.99 13.68 -1.61
N LEU A 273 -7.81 13.72 -0.28
CA LEU A 273 -7.88 14.99 0.47
C LEU A 273 -6.84 15.98 -0.05
N PHE A 274 -5.57 15.56 -0.17
CA PHE A 274 -4.52 16.40 -0.72
C PHE A 274 -4.81 16.86 -2.15
N ALA A 275 -5.38 15.99 -3.00
CA ALA A 275 -5.78 16.36 -4.35
C ALA A 275 -6.88 17.44 -4.36
N VAL A 276 -7.85 17.37 -3.44
CA VAL A 276 -8.88 18.41 -3.26
C VAL A 276 -8.26 19.73 -2.80
N LEU A 277 -7.32 19.68 -1.85
CA LEU A 277 -6.62 20.87 -1.36
C LEU A 277 -5.73 21.49 -2.47
N ILE A 278 -5.02 20.69 -3.23
CA ILE A 278 -4.22 21.16 -4.38
C ILE A 278 -5.13 21.82 -5.43
N ALA A 279 -6.26 21.20 -5.76
CA ALA A 279 -7.22 21.77 -6.70
C ALA A 279 -7.75 23.12 -6.21
N ALA A 280 -8.14 23.22 -4.93
CA ALA A 280 -8.72 24.43 -4.36
C ALA A 280 -7.70 25.57 -4.22
N PHE A 281 -6.53 25.30 -3.63
CA PHE A 281 -5.59 26.34 -3.18
C PHE A 281 -4.47 26.61 -4.17
N VAL A 282 -3.96 25.58 -4.88
CA VAL A 282 -2.86 25.71 -5.84
C VAL A 282 -3.38 25.98 -7.24
N LEU A 283 -4.36 25.17 -7.71
CA LEU A 283 -4.92 25.31 -9.05
C LEU A 283 -6.09 26.32 -9.10
N ARG A 284 -6.56 26.77 -7.93
CA ARG A 284 -7.70 27.72 -7.78
C ARG A 284 -8.96 27.29 -8.53
N GLU A 285 -9.19 25.96 -8.60
CA GLU A 285 -10.40 25.40 -9.17
C GLU A 285 -11.57 25.57 -8.20
N ARG A 286 -12.79 25.74 -8.75
CA ARG A 286 -14.02 25.73 -7.93
C ARG A 286 -14.30 24.30 -7.47
N VAL A 287 -14.18 24.06 -6.16
CA VAL A 287 -14.46 22.75 -5.53
C VAL A 287 -15.92 22.70 -5.10
N SER A 288 -16.65 21.67 -5.56
CA SER A 288 -18.07 21.49 -5.21
C SER A 288 -18.24 21.12 -3.73
N GLY A 289 -19.44 21.42 -3.16
CA GLY A 289 -19.76 21.10 -1.76
C GLY A 289 -19.59 19.62 -1.41
N TRP A 290 -19.87 18.70 -2.34
CA TRP A 290 -19.68 17.26 -2.15
C TRP A 290 -18.22 16.86 -1.99
N ARG A 291 -17.32 17.54 -2.68
CA ARG A 291 -15.87 17.33 -2.51
C ARG A 291 -15.39 17.80 -1.13
N TRP A 292 -15.94 18.88 -0.61
CA TRP A 292 -15.66 19.35 0.75
C TRP A 292 -16.21 18.38 1.79
N LEU A 293 -17.45 17.88 1.62
CA LEU A 293 -18.02 16.85 2.49
C LEU A 293 -17.16 15.59 2.52
N SER A 294 -16.70 15.12 1.34
CA SER A 294 -15.78 13.99 1.23
C SER A 294 -14.46 14.25 1.95
N ALA A 295 -13.89 15.46 1.77
CA ALA A 295 -12.67 15.86 2.46
C ALA A 295 -12.84 15.84 3.99
N CYS A 296 -13.95 16.35 4.51
CA CYS A 296 -14.27 16.29 5.94
C CYS A 296 -14.39 14.85 6.46
N ALA A 297 -15.05 13.94 5.73
CA ALA A 297 -15.16 12.55 6.11
C ALA A 297 -13.78 11.85 6.16
N ILE A 298 -12.91 12.15 5.18
CA ILE A 298 -11.52 11.62 5.16
C ILE A 298 -10.75 12.17 6.36
N VAL A 299 -10.86 13.47 6.69
CA VAL A 299 -10.19 14.07 7.85
C VAL A 299 -10.65 13.41 9.16
N VAL A 300 -11.94 13.15 9.32
CA VAL A 300 -12.49 12.43 10.47
C VAL A 300 -11.87 11.03 10.58
N GLY A 301 -11.79 10.29 9.48
CA GLY A 301 -11.16 8.96 9.46
C GLY A 301 -9.67 9.01 9.83
N ILE A 302 -8.91 9.99 9.32
CA ILE A 302 -7.50 10.19 9.68
C ILE A 302 -7.35 10.53 11.18
N ALA A 303 -8.22 11.40 11.71
CA ALA A 303 -8.22 11.75 13.13
C ALA A 303 -8.51 10.54 14.03
N LEU A 304 -9.47 9.70 13.66
CA LEU A 304 -9.76 8.45 14.37
C LEU A 304 -8.55 7.50 14.37
N MET A 305 -7.86 7.33 13.23
CA MET A 305 -6.63 6.54 13.17
C MET A 305 -5.55 7.11 14.10
N LYS A 306 -5.43 8.44 14.19
CA LYS A 306 -4.46 9.09 15.06
C LYS A 306 -4.76 8.89 16.55
N VAL A 307 -6.03 8.95 16.94
CA VAL A 307 -6.48 8.69 18.33
C VAL A 307 -6.13 7.25 18.73
N GLN A 308 -6.38 6.28 17.86
CA GLN A 308 -6.00 4.88 18.08
C GLN A 308 -4.48 4.72 18.31
N THR A 309 -3.67 5.44 17.55
CA THR A 309 -2.21 5.43 17.69
C THR A 309 -1.77 6.01 19.04
N GLY A 310 -2.44 7.05 19.53
CA GLY A 310 -2.10 7.74 20.79
C GLY A 310 -2.56 7.01 22.05
N SER A 311 -3.71 6.34 22.02
CA SER A 311 -4.29 5.69 23.21
C SER A 311 -3.48 4.50 23.74
N ARG A 312 -2.62 3.88 22.93
CA ARG A 312 -1.76 2.76 23.32
C ARG A 312 -0.37 3.15 23.79
N HIS A 313 -0.02 4.43 23.76
CA HIS A 313 1.22 4.96 24.33
C HIS A 313 1.05 5.50 25.75
N SER A 314 -0.06 5.21 26.44
CA SER A 314 -0.23 5.53 27.85
C SER A 314 0.72 4.65 28.71
N PRO A 315 1.55 5.23 29.60
CA PRO A 315 2.60 4.51 30.32
C PRO A 315 2.13 3.48 31.36
N GLY A 316 0.83 3.16 31.38
CA GLY A 316 0.23 2.27 32.39
C GLY A 316 0.32 0.77 32.13
N GLU A 317 0.62 0.30 30.93
CA GLU A 317 0.57 -1.15 30.62
C GLU A 317 1.92 -1.88 30.65
N HIS A 318 3.03 -1.18 30.90
CA HIS A 318 4.34 -1.84 31.06
C HIS A 318 4.56 -2.55 32.40
N HIS A 319 3.61 -2.48 33.34
CA HIS A 319 3.80 -3.07 34.69
C HIS A 319 3.28 -4.48 34.87
N LEU A 320 2.64 -5.12 33.87
CA LEU A 320 2.16 -6.50 34.00
C LEU A 320 2.81 -7.53 33.06
N ALA A 321 3.74 -7.12 32.21
CA ALA A 321 4.51 -8.04 31.34
C ALA A 321 5.79 -8.57 32.00
N GLY A 322 6.03 -8.25 33.28
CA GLY A 322 7.20 -8.63 34.07
C GLY A 322 6.98 -9.86 34.96
N ILE A 323 6.03 -10.75 34.67
CA ILE A 323 6.02 -12.07 35.33
C ILE A 323 7.01 -12.95 34.57
N VAL A 324 8.26 -12.84 35.00
CA VAL A 324 9.32 -13.82 34.71
C VAL A 324 8.86 -15.16 35.29
N TRP A 325 8.56 -16.12 34.42
CA TRP A 325 8.52 -17.50 34.84
C TRP A 325 9.94 -17.95 35.10
N GLU A 326 10.41 -17.82 36.35
CA GLU A 326 11.56 -18.58 36.83
C GLU A 326 11.19 -20.07 36.74
N THR A 327 11.68 -20.73 35.71
CA THR A 327 11.72 -22.17 35.65
C THR A 327 12.76 -22.64 36.65
N THR A 328 12.31 -23.09 37.82
CA THR A 328 13.11 -23.87 38.74
C THR A 328 13.56 -25.15 38.06
N PRO A 329 14.85 -25.46 37.94
CA PRO A 329 15.29 -26.77 37.44
C PRO A 329 14.91 -27.84 38.46
N ALA A 330 14.03 -28.74 38.05
CA ALA A 330 13.75 -29.96 38.80
C ALA A 330 15.01 -30.86 38.80
N GLY A 331 15.44 -31.25 39.97
CA GLY A 331 16.37 -32.37 40.11
C GLY A 331 17.41 -32.23 41.19
N ALA A 332 17.02 -32.43 42.47
CA ALA A 332 17.84 -33.15 43.44
C ALA A 332 17.00 -33.39 44.72
N ALA A 333 16.47 -34.59 44.82
CA ALA A 333 16.04 -35.14 46.08
C ALA A 333 17.31 -35.43 46.93
N LEU A 334 17.37 -34.93 48.15
CA LEU A 334 18.06 -35.65 49.23
C LEU A 334 17.43 -35.26 50.58
N PHE A 335 16.96 -36.32 51.23
CA PHE A 335 16.54 -36.40 52.60
C PHE A 335 17.57 -35.78 53.57
N SER A 336 17.14 -35.07 54.57
CA SER A 336 17.63 -35.26 55.93
C SER A 336 16.64 -34.71 56.98
N HIS A 337 16.23 -35.60 57.81
CA HIS A 337 15.64 -35.38 59.15
C HIS A 337 16.56 -34.60 60.07
N ARG A 338 16.04 -33.73 60.90
CA ARG A 338 16.16 -33.58 62.39
C ARG A 338 15.90 -32.13 62.77
N GLN A 339 15.15 -31.96 63.61
CA GLN A 339 14.66 -31.73 64.94
C GLN A 339 13.83 -30.46 65.02
#